data_8cc26536265468089b4a99d2a8718942
#
_entry.id   8cc26536265468089b4a99d2a8718942
#
_cell.length_a   1.000
_cell.length_b   1.000
_cell.length_c   1.000
_cell.angle_alpha   90.00
_cell.angle_beta   90.00
_cell.angle_gamma   90.00
#
_symmetry.space_group_name_H-M   'P 1'
#
loop_
_entity.id
_entity.type
_entity.pdbx_description
1 polymer ?
#
loop_
_entity_poly.entity_id
_entity_poly.type
_entity_poly.pdbx_seq_one_letter_code
_entity_poly.pdbx_strand_id
1 'polypeptide(L)'
;VDATLDLHGQLLKNARNTLFNFINDCQQQNVRVVLIRHGVGIKNKTKPGILKSFVNKWLPELPAVLAYHTAQRHHGGSGATYVLLKKSADKKHENREIHSKR
;
A
#
# COMPACT_ATOMS: atom_id res chain seq x y z
N VAL A 1 -1.18 5.55 -11.09
CA VAL A 1 -0.77 4.41 -10.24
C VAL A 1 0.54 3.83 -10.78
N ASP A 2 1.55 3.77 -9.94
CA ASP A 2 2.90 3.35 -10.35
C ASP A 2 3.13 1.85 -10.14
N ALA A 3 2.40 1.24 -9.21
CA ALA A 3 2.51 -0.19 -8.92
C ALA A 3 1.21 -0.70 -8.34
N THR A 4 0.96 -1.99 -8.51
CA THR A 4 -0.26 -2.63 -8.03
C THR A 4 0.09 -3.93 -7.29
N LEU A 5 -0.55 -4.14 -6.14
CA LEU A 5 -0.45 -5.39 -5.37
C LEU A 5 -1.83 -6.01 -5.24
N ASP A 6 -1.96 -7.27 -5.60
CA ASP A 6 -3.21 -8.00 -5.47
C ASP A 6 -3.14 -8.97 -4.28
N LEU A 7 -3.93 -8.68 -3.25
CA LEU A 7 -4.03 -9.50 -2.04
C LEU A 7 -5.27 -10.39 -2.05
N HIS A 8 -6.09 -10.29 -3.10
CA HIS A 8 -7.35 -11.00 -3.18
C HIS A 8 -7.15 -12.51 -2.96
N GLY A 9 -7.91 -13.08 -2.04
CA GLY A 9 -7.85 -14.51 -1.75
C GLY A 9 -6.73 -14.97 -0.83
N GLN A 10 -5.84 -14.08 -0.40
CA GLN A 10 -4.76 -14.47 0.52
C GLN A 10 -5.26 -14.61 1.96
N LEU A 11 -4.61 -15.48 2.72
CA LEU A 11 -4.85 -15.59 4.16
C LEU A 11 -4.32 -14.34 4.86
N LEU A 12 -4.97 -13.95 5.96
CA LEU A 12 -4.63 -12.70 6.65
C LEU A 12 -3.16 -12.59 7.01
N LYS A 13 -2.58 -13.63 7.59
CA LYS A 13 -1.16 -13.57 8.00
C LYS A 13 -0.22 -13.39 6.81
N ASN A 14 -0.54 -14.03 5.69
CA ASN A 14 0.26 -13.91 4.48
C ASN A 14 0.07 -12.54 3.83
N ALA A 15 -1.16 -12.05 3.81
CA ALA A 15 -1.50 -10.75 3.25
C ALA A 15 -0.76 -9.61 3.98
N ARG A 16 -0.69 -9.69 5.31
CA ARG A 16 0.01 -8.68 6.10
C ARG A 16 1.49 -8.60 5.72
N ASN A 17 2.16 -9.74 5.68
CA ASN A 17 3.58 -9.79 5.33
C ASN A 17 3.81 -9.33 3.89
N THR A 18 2.96 -9.78 2.97
CA THR A 18 3.04 -9.39 1.56
C THR A 18 2.87 -7.88 1.41
N LEU A 19 1.88 -7.29 2.10
CA LEU A 19 1.64 -5.85 2.04
C LEU A 19 2.84 -5.07 2.59
N PHE A 20 3.35 -5.45 3.75
CA PHE A 20 4.46 -4.75 4.39
C PHE A 20 5.71 -4.79 3.52
N ASN A 21 6.04 -5.97 2.97
CA ASN A 21 7.20 -6.12 2.10
C ASN A 21 7.02 -5.30 0.81
N PHE A 22 5.84 -5.34 0.22
CA PHE A 22 5.55 -4.57 -0.99
C PHE A 22 5.71 -3.06 -0.76
N ILE A 23 5.16 -2.54 0.32
CA ILE A 23 5.25 -1.11 0.64
C ILE A 23 6.71 -0.71 0.88
N ASN A 24 7.47 -1.51 1.61
CA ASN A 24 8.88 -1.22 1.86
C ASN A 24 9.70 -1.23 0.57
N ASP A 25 9.47 -2.21 -0.29
CA ASP A 25 10.17 -2.30 -1.57
C ASP A 25 9.85 -1.09 -2.46
N CYS A 26 8.58 -0.72 -2.52
CA CYS A 26 8.14 0.42 -3.30
C CYS A 26 8.77 1.72 -2.78
N GLN A 27 8.82 1.89 -1.47
CA GLN A 27 9.45 3.08 -0.88
C GLN A 27 10.93 3.14 -1.22
N GLN A 28 11.65 2.03 -1.13
CA GLN A 28 13.07 1.99 -1.47
C GLN A 28 13.32 2.37 -2.92
N GLN A 29 12.41 1.99 -3.81
CA GLN A 29 12.51 2.33 -5.23
C GLN A 29 11.90 3.69 -5.55
N ASN A 30 11.48 4.42 -4.53
CA ASN A 30 10.87 5.75 -4.66
C ASN A 30 9.58 5.74 -5.48
N VAL A 31 8.85 4.64 -5.44
CA VAL A 31 7.49 4.56 -5.99
C VAL A 31 6.56 5.31 -5.04
N ARG A 32 5.72 6.20 -5.58
CA ARG A 32 4.92 7.10 -4.75
C ARG A 32 3.46 6.72 -4.66
N VAL A 33 2.86 6.20 -5.71
CA VAL A 33 1.42 5.89 -5.74
C VAL A 33 1.23 4.43 -6.09
N VAL A 34 0.60 3.69 -5.20
CA VAL A 34 0.33 2.26 -5.41
C VAL A 34 -1.16 1.96 -5.24
N LEU A 35 -1.59 0.87 -5.86
CA LEU A 35 -2.95 0.35 -5.73
C LEU A 35 -2.89 -1.00 -5.04
N ILE A 36 -3.66 -1.15 -3.95
CA ILE A 36 -3.77 -2.42 -3.23
C ILE A 36 -5.14 -2.99 -3.49
N ARG A 37 -5.19 -4.16 -4.14
CA ARG A 37 -6.44 -4.88 -4.41
C ARG A 37 -6.66 -5.92 -3.34
N HIS A 38 -7.62 -5.66 -2.45
CA HIS A 38 -7.96 -6.58 -1.36
C HIS A 38 -9.27 -7.32 -1.61
N GLY A 39 -10.02 -6.89 -2.61
CA GLY A 39 -11.34 -7.44 -2.90
C GLY A 39 -12.40 -6.95 -1.94
N VAL A 40 -13.64 -7.30 -2.23
CA VAL A 40 -14.79 -6.95 -1.38
C VAL A 40 -15.20 -8.08 -0.44
N GLY A 41 -14.56 -9.25 -0.56
CA GLY A 41 -14.81 -10.38 0.33
C GLY A 41 -16.11 -11.11 0.07
N ILE A 42 -16.69 -10.97 -1.11
CA ILE A 42 -17.97 -11.58 -1.44
C ILE A 42 -17.93 -13.11 -1.31
N LYS A 43 -16.77 -13.72 -1.64
CA LYS A 43 -16.60 -15.16 -1.57
C LYS A 43 -16.45 -15.69 -0.14
N ASN A 44 -16.15 -14.84 0.82
CA ASN A 44 -16.07 -15.23 2.22
C ASN A 44 -17.41 -14.95 2.89
N LYS A 45 -18.25 -15.98 2.93
CA LYS A 45 -19.62 -15.85 3.43
C LYS A 45 -19.69 -15.54 4.93
N THR A 46 -18.67 -15.95 5.69
CA THR A 46 -18.64 -15.76 7.13
C THR A 46 -18.18 -14.37 7.55
N LYS A 47 -17.23 -13.79 6.82
CA LYS A 47 -16.64 -12.49 7.16
C LYS A 47 -16.35 -11.69 5.89
N PRO A 48 -17.39 -11.19 5.21
CA PRO A 48 -17.20 -10.39 4.00
C PRO A 48 -16.41 -9.13 4.30
N GLY A 49 -15.47 -8.78 3.44
CA GLY A 49 -14.68 -7.57 3.57
C GLY A 49 -13.61 -7.62 4.65
N ILE A 50 -13.30 -8.80 5.21
CA ILE A 50 -12.33 -8.90 6.30
C ILE A 50 -10.94 -8.41 5.88
N LEU A 51 -10.48 -8.77 4.68
CA LEU A 51 -9.18 -8.37 4.20
C LEU A 51 -9.12 -6.84 4.00
N LYS A 52 -10.17 -6.25 3.45
CA LYS A 52 -10.30 -4.81 3.32
C LYS A 52 -10.18 -4.11 4.67
N SER A 53 -10.89 -4.62 5.68
CA SER A 53 -10.86 -4.05 7.03
C SER A 53 -9.45 -4.10 7.62
N PHE A 54 -8.76 -5.22 7.46
CA PHE A 54 -7.40 -5.36 7.96
C PHE A 54 -6.40 -4.49 7.20
N VAL A 55 -6.51 -4.39 5.88
CA VAL A 55 -5.66 -3.50 5.10
C VAL A 55 -5.81 -2.05 5.58
N ASN A 56 -7.04 -1.60 5.78
CA ASN A 56 -7.30 -0.25 6.29
C ASN A 56 -6.77 -0.06 7.72
N LYS A 57 -6.70 -1.12 8.51
CA LYS A 57 -6.11 -1.08 9.85
C LYS A 57 -4.57 -1.06 9.79
N TRP A 58 -3.98 -1.83 8.86
CA TRP A 58 -2.52 -1.95 8.77
C TRP A 58 -1.85 -0.74 8.15
N LEU A 59 -2.49 -0.10 7.16
CA LEU A 59 -1.86 1.02 6.45
C LEU A 59 -1.41 2.16 7.37
N PRO A 60 -2.22 2.60 8.36
CA PRO A 60 -1.75 3.64 9.29
C PRO A 60 -0.57 3.24 10.15
N GLU A 61 -0.32 1.93 10.31
CA GLU A 61 0.80 1.43 11.11
C GLU A 61 2.14 1.54 10.36
N LEU A 62 2.10 1.74 9.04
CA LEU A 62 3.29 1.78 8.21
C LEU A 62 3.82 3.21 8.09
N PRO A 63 5.06 3.48 8.58
CA PRO A 63 5.61 4.84 8.49
C PRO A 63 5.73 5.37 7.07
N ALA A 64 5.90 4.47 6.09
CA ALA A 64 6.03 4.86 4.69
C ALA A 64 4.73 5.39 4.08
N VAL A 65 3.58 5.09 4.69
CA VAL A 65 2.27 5.49 4.15
C VAL A 65 1.96 6.91 4.57
N LEU A 66 1.76 7.77 3.58
CA LEU A 66 1.40 9.17 3.79
C LEU A 66 -0.11 9.36 3.84
N ALA A 67 -0.83 8.71 2.93
CA ALA A 67 -2.29 8.79 2.84
C ALA A 67 -2.83 7.58 2.08
N TYR A 68 -4.11 7.28 2.25
CA TYR A 68 -4.76 6.22 1.51
C TYR A 68 -6.25 6.55 1.34
N HIS A 69 -6.84 6.00 0.27
CA HIS A 69 -8.23 6.29 -0.08
C HIS A 69 -8.81 5.16 -0.95
N THR A 70 -10.11 4.94 -0.85
CA THR A 70 -10.80 3.98 -1.70
C THR A 70 -10.57 4.31 -3.17
N ALA A 71 -10.29 3.29 -3.98
CA ALA A 71 -10.02 3.46 -5.40
C ALA A 71 -11.27 3.87 -6.17
N GLN A 72 -11.05 4.51 -7.32
CA GLN A 72 -12.12 4.80 -8.25
C GLN A 72 -12.63 3.50 -8.87
N ARG A 73 -13.86 3.54 -9.40
CA ARG A 73 -14.54 2.34 -9.91
C ARG A 73 -13.70 1.58 -10.93
N HIS A 74 -13.06 2.30 -11.85
CA HIS A 74 -12.24 1.65 -12.89
C HIS A 74 -10.93 1.06 -12.38
N HIS A 75 -10.54 1.36 -11.14
CA HIS A 75 -9.37 0.77 -10.48
C HIS A 75 -9.75 -0.27 -9.42
N GLY A 76 -11.02 -0.67 -9.36
CA GLY A 76 -11.48 -1.69 -8.43
C GLY A 76 -12.49 -1.21 -7.40
N GLY A 77 -12.75 0.10 -7.32
CA GLY A 77 -13.74 0.68 -6.42
C GLY A 77 -13.52 0.26 -4.97
N SER A 78 -14.59 -0.23 -4.32
CA SER A 78 -14.53 -0.64 -2.91
C SER A 78 -13.64 -1.86 -2.67
N GLY A 79 -13.22 -2.56 -3.72
CA GLY A 79 -12.31 -3.71 -3.62
C GLY A 79 -10.83 -3.34 -3.68
N ALA A 80 -10.49 -2.05 -3.73
CA ALA A 80 -9.11 -1.59 -3.85
C ALA A 80 -8.91 -0.27 -3.12
N THR A 81 -7.65 0.04 -2.80
CA THR A 81 -7.27 1.24 -2.06
C THR A 81 -6.03 1.87 -2.71
N TYR A 82 -6.10 3.17 -3.00
CA TYR A 82 -4.92 3.94 -3.37
C TYR A 82 -4.09 4.21 -2.13
N VAL A 83 -2.77 4.13 -2.25
CA VAL A 83 -1.85 4.46 -1.17
C VAL A 83 -0.79 5.41 -1.70
N LEU A 84 -0.62 6.53 -1.03
CA LEU A 84 0.44 7.48 -1.33
C LEU A 84 1.58 7.26 -0.34
N LEU A 85 2.79 7.07 -0.88
CA LEU A 85 3.97 6.77 -0.07
C LEU A 85 4.86 8.00 0.07
N LYS A 86 5.54 8.08 1.20
CA LYS A 86 6.56 9.09 1.44
C LYS A 86 7.79 8.80 0.58
N LYS A 87 8.59 9.82 0.32
CA LYS A 87 9.88 9.63 -0.32
C LYS A 87 10.76 8.76 0.57
N SER A 88 11.64 7.97 -0.06
CA SER A 88 12.63 7.18 0.66
C SER A 88 13.52 8.11 1.50
N ALA A 89 13.79 7.70 2.75
CA ALA A 89 14.70 8.44 3.61
C ALA A 89 16.10 8.56 3.01
N ASP A 90 16.56 7.48 2.35
CA ASP A 90 17.87 7.47 1.71
C ASP A 90 17.93 8.47 0.56
N LYS A 91 16.87 8.58 -0.22
CA LYS A 91 16.78 9.55 -1.30
C LYS A 91 16.79 10.98 -0.77
N LYS A 92 16.09 11.24 0.33
CA LYS A 92 16.11 12.55 0.97
C LYS A 92 17.51 12.89 1.45
N HIS A 93 18.20 11.94 2.05
CA HIS A 93 19.54 12.13 2.56
C HIS A 93 20.53 12.43 1.43
N GLU A 94 20.47 11.68 0.34
CA GLU A 94 21.29 11.93 -0.84
C GLU A 94 21.08 13.32 -1.39
N ASN A 95 19.85 13.75 -1.54
CA ASN A 95 19.52 15.07 -2.04
C ASN A 95 20.06 16.16 -1.13
N ARG A 96 19.96 15.97 0.18
CA ARG A 96 20.48 16.92 1.16
C ARG A 96 22.00 17.05 1.07
N GLU A 97 22.70 15.92 0.92
CA GLU A 97 24.16 15.93 0.78
C GLU A 97 24.60 16.65 -0.50
N ILE A 98 23.92 16.39 -1.60
CA ILE A 98 24.22 17.06 -2.87
C ILE A 98 24.10 18.56 -2.72
N HIS A 99 23.06 19.04 -2.05
CA HIS A 99 22.85 20.46 -1.82
C HIS A 99 23.87 21.05 -0.87
N SER A 100 24.24 20.30 0.17
CA SER A 100 25.18 20.82 1.19
C SER A 100 26.61 20.92 0.69
N LYS A 101 26.97 20.22 -0.37
CA LYS A 101 28.31 20.25 -0.96
C LYS A 101 28.53 21.47 -1.87
N ARG A 102 27.50 22.24 -2.08
CA ARG A 102 27.59 23.46 -2.86
C ARG A 102 27.80 24.67 -1.95
#